data_f80e4c6cd6d35233c502c8b2476a26af
#
_entry.id   f80e4c6cd6d35233c502c8b2476a26af
#
_cell.length_a   1.000
_cell.length_b   1.000
_cell.length_c   1.000
_cell.angle_alpha   90.00
_cell.angle_beta   90.00
_cell.angle_gamma   90.00
#
_symmetry.space_group_name_H-M   'P 1'
#
loop_
_entity.id
_entity.type
_entity.pdbx_description
1 polymer ?
#
loop_
_entity_poly.entity_id
_entity_poly.type
_entity_poly.pdbx_seq_one_letter_code
_entity_poly.pdbx_strand_id
1 'polypeptide(L)'
;MEEKVVKQFEETEREKLLEFRQKGIAVMARLGEIEIQSKELEEIFANLRAEKEELISTYKELVKSQNEFGKELTQKYGVGSYDIDTNTFTTAE
;
A
#
# COMPACT_ATOMS: atom_id res chain seq x y z
N MET A 1 19.81 -48.78 -35.72
CA MET A 1 19.05 -47.55 -35.97
C MET A 1 17.59 -47.82 -35.78
N GLU A 2 16.96 -47.07 -34.90
CA GLU A 2 15.52 -47.18 -34.70
C GLU A 2 14.79 -46.48 -35.86
N GLU A 3 13.82 -47.17 -36.44
CA GLU A 3 12.99 -46.53 -37.44
C GLU A 3 11.98 -45.62 -36.74
N LYS A 4 11.93 -44.36 -37.17
CA LYS A 4 10.91 -43.41 -36.68
C LYS A 4 9.59 -43.70 -37.40
N VAL A 5 8.57 -43.93 -36.64
CA VAL A 5 7.22 -44.10 -37.16
C VAL A 5 6.47 -42.77 -36.93
N VAL A 6 5.93 -42.23 -38.00
CA VAL A 6 5.14 -41.00 -37.94
C VAL A 6 3.68 -41.39 -37.97
N LYS A 7 2.95 -40.96 -36.94
CA LYS A 7 1.51 -41.16 -36.84
C LYS A 7 0.83 -39.81 -36.82
N GLN A 8 -0.37 -39.76 -37.34
CA GLN A 8 -1.19 -38.56 -37.30
C GLN A 8 -2.28 -38.69 -36.24
N PHE A 9 -2.56 -37.57 -35.55
CA PHE A 9 -3.67 -37.50 -34.65
C PHE A 9 -4.98 -37.39 -35.43
N GLU A 10 -6.08 -37.82 -34.81
CA GLU A 10 -7.40 -37.52 -35.28
C GLU A 10 -7.66 -36.04 -35.17
N GLU A 11 -8.53 -35.48 -36.00
CA GLU A 11 -8.81 -34.03 -35.99
C GLU A 11 -9.30 -33.54 -34.64
N THR A 12 -10.12 -34.29 -33.97
CA THR A 12 -10.64 -33.99 -32.62
C THR A 12 -9.50 -33.92 -31.57
N GLU A 13 -8.53 -34.81 -31.68
CA GLU A 13 -7.35 -34.83 -30.81
C GLU A 13 -6.46 -33.63 -31.04
N ARG A 14 -6.25 -33.30 -32.31
CA ARG A 14 -5.47 -32.11 -32.69
C ARG A 14 -6.12 -30.83 -32.19
N GLU A 15 -7.42 -30.68 -32.34
CA GLU A 15 -8.17 -29.52 -31.85
C GLU A 15 -8.03 -29.36 -30.33
N LYS A 16 -8.09 -30.46 -29.61
CA LYS A 16 -7.95 -30.48 -28.18
C LYS A 16 -6.52 -30.05 -27.75
N LEU A 17 -5.51 -30.54 -28.45
CA LEU A 17 -4.14 -30.14 -28.18
C LEU A 17 -3.92 -28.66 -28.48
N LEU A 18 -4.51 -28.13 -29.53
CA LEU A 18 -4.45 -26.70 -29.85
C LEU A 18 -5.16 -25.85 -28.79
N GLU A 19 -6.28 -26.31 -28.30
CA GLU A 19 -7.01 -25.66 -27.23
C GLU A 19 -6.17 -25.57 -25.94
N PHE A 20 -5.54 -26.68 -25.56
CA PHE A 20 -4.64 -26.69 -24.41
C PHE A 20 -3.47 -25.73 -24.59
N ARG A 21 -2.88 -25.67 -25.77
CA ARG A 21 -1.81 -24.74 -26.07
C ARG A 21 -2.26 -23.28 -25.92
N GLN A 22 -3.39 -22.94 -26.50
CA GLN A 22 -3.91 -21.57 -26.46
C GLN A 22 -4.28 -21.15 -25.02
N LYS A 23 -4.93 -22.03 -24.27
CA LYS A 23 -5.26 -21.79 -22.87
C LYS A 23 -4.02 -21.67 -22.01
N GLY A 24 -3.02 -22.51 -22.23
CA GLY A 24 -1.75 -22.45 -21.52
C GLY A 24 -1.04 -21.13 -21.72
N ILE A 25 -0.96 -20.67 -22.98
CA ILE A 25 -0.34 -19.37 -23.31
C ILE A 25 -1.09 -18.23 -22.63
N ALA A 26 -2.42 -18.24 -22.70
CA ALA A 26 -3.25 -17.19 -22.08
C ALA A 26 -3.07 -17.15 -20.56
N VAL A 27 -3.04 -18.32 -19.91
CA VAL A 27 -2.84 -18.41 -18.47
C VAL A 27 -1.46 -17.91 -18.06
N MET A 28 -0.42 -18.31 -18.79
CA MET A 28 0.95 -17.86 -18.50
C MET A 28 1.09 -16.36 -18.68
N ALA A 29 0.49 -15.79 -19.72
CA ALA A 29 0.50 -14.34 -19.96
C ALA A 29 -0.17 -13.60 -18.79
N ARG A 30 -1.31 -14.10 -18.33
CA ARG A 30 -2.02 -13.48 -17.20
C ARG A 30 -1.24 -13.61 -15.89
N LEU A 31 -0.61 -14.76 -15.65
CA LEU A 31 0.25 -14.94 -14.49
C LEU A 31 1.41 -13.95 -14.48
N GLY A 32 2.04 -13.72 -15.64
CA GLY A 32 3.10 -12.72 -15.75
C GLY A 32 2.63 -11.32 -15.45
N GLU A 33 1.46 -10.92 -15.95
CA GLU A 33 0.86 -9.61 -15.64
C GLU A 33 0.58 -9.46 -14.14
N ILE A 34 0.00 -10.49 -13.52
CA ILE A 34 -0.30 -10.49 -12.09
C ILE A 34 0.99 -10.37 -11.27
N GLU A 35 2.04 -11.05 -11.66
CA GLU A 35 3.32 -10.99 -10.97
C GLU A 35 3.91 -9.58 -10.99
N ILE A 36 3.86 -8.91 -12.13
CA ILE A 36 4.32 -7.53 -12.27
C ILE A 36 3.46 -6.59 -11.42
N GLN A 37 2.14 -6.72 -11.49
CA GLN A 37 1.22 -5.91 -10.71
C GLN A 37 1.40 -6.12 -9.21
N SER A 38 1.63 -7.36 -8.78
CA SER A 38 1.89 -7.69 -7.38
C SER A 38 3.15 -7.01 -6.85
N LYS A 39 4.22 -6.99 -7.65
CA LYS A 39 5.45 -6.28 -7.29
C LYS A 39 5.24 -4.79 -7.15
N GLU A 40 4.51 -4.19 -8.07
CA GLU A 40 4.17 -2.77 -8.01
C GLU A 40 3.37 -2.44 -6.75
N LEU A 41 2.41 -3.28 -6.38
CA LEU A 41 1.64 -3.12 -5.16
C LEU A 41 2.49 -3.28 -3.91
N GLU A 42 3.42 -4.23 -3.88
CA GLU A 42 4.35 -4.41 -2.78
C GLU A 42 5.20 -3.16 -2.55
N GLU A 43 5.68 -2.53 -3.62
CA GLU A 43 6.44 -1.28 -3.53
C GLU A 43 5.59 -0.13 -2.99
N ILE A 44 4.34 -0.01 -3.47
CA ILE A 44 3.39 0.97 -2.98
C ILE A 44 3.13 0.77 -1.48
N PHE A 45 2.89 -0.47 -1.06
CA PHE A 45 2.69 -0.80 0.35
C PHE A 45 3.89 -0.47 1.22
N ALA A 46 5.09 -0.77 0.74
CA ALA A 46 6.32 -0.46 1.46
C ALA A 46 6.49 1.05 1.65
N ASN A 47 6.23 1.83 0.61
CA ASN A 47 6.30 3.29 0.66
C ASN A 47 5.25 3.88 1.60
N LEU A 48 4.03 3.38 1.53
CA LEU A 48 2.95 3.83 2.42
C LEU A 48 3.23 3.50 3.88
N ARG A 49 3.80 2.34 4.15
CA ARG A 49 4.17 1.94 5.50
C ARG A 49 5.27 2.83 6.07
N ALA A 50 6.29 3.15 5.26
CA ALA A 50 7.37 4.05 5.66
C ALA A 50 6.83 5.46 5.95
N GLU A 51 5.97 5.97 5.08
CA GLU A 51 5.32 7.26 5.27
C GLU A 51 4.46 7.30 6.53
N LYS A 52 3.71 6.24 6.77
CA LYS A 52 2.90 6.10 7.98
C LYS A 52 3.74 6.17 9.25
N GLU A 53 4.85 5.45 9.29
CA GLU A 53 5.76 5.45 10.45
C GLU A 53 6.36 6.84 10.68
N GLU A 54 6.75 7.51 9.61
CA GLU A 54 7.26 8.87 9.68
C GLU A 54 6.21 9.85 10.21
N LEU A 55 4.97 9.76 9.72
CA LEU A 55 3.87 10.59 10.17
C LEU A 55 3.49 10.32 11.63
N ILE A 56 3.53 9.09 12.07
CA ILE A 56 3.29 8.73 13.48
C ILE A 56 4.37 9.38 14.36
N SER A 57 5.62 9.30 13.95
CA SER A 57 6.73 9.91 14.68
C SER A 57 6.57 11.44 14.76
N THR A 58 6.23 12.06 13.63
CA THR A 58 5.95 13.49 13.55
C THR A 58 4.79 13.91 14.47
N TYR A 59 3.73 13.10 14.49
CA TYR A 59 2.58 13.36 15.34
C TYR A 59 2.95 13.31 16.83
N LYS A 60 3.76 12.34 17.24
CA LYS A 60 4.22 12.22 18.63
C LYS A 60 5.03 13.43 19.05
N GLU A 61 5.92 13.92 18.19
CA GLU A 61 6.71 15.13 18.43
C GLU A 61 5.81 16.36 18.52
N LEU A 62 4.81 16.44 17.64
CA LEU A 62 3.85 17.53 17.63
C LEU A 62 3.05 17.59 18.93
N VAL A 63 2.56 16.46 19.43
CA VAL A 63 1.83 16.36 20.72
C VAL A 63 2.73 16.77 21.86
N LYS A 64 3.99 16.35 21.86
CA LYS A 64 4.97 16.75 22.87
C LYS A 64 5.18 18.26 22.88
N SER A 65 5.38 18.84 21.70
CA SER A 65 5.56 20.28 21.54
C SER A 65 4.33 21.05 21.99
N GLN A 66 3.14 20.58 21.65
CA GLN A 66 1.88 21.19 22.08
C GLN A 66 1.74 21.17 23.60
N ASN A 67 2.08 20.06 24.27
CA ASN A 67 2.03 19.92 25.70
C ASN A 67 3.03 20.86 26.40
N GLU A 68 4.25 20.95 25.88
CA GLU A 68 5.27 21.85 26.42
C GLU A 68 4.85 23.30 26.28
N PHE A 69 4.33 23.67 25.13
CA PHE A 69 3.83 25.03 24.87
C PHE A 69 2.60 25.35 25.76
N GLY A 70 1.71 24.37 25.94
CA GLY A 70 0.59 24.47 26.84
C GLY A 70 1.01 24.78 28.28
N LYS A 71 2.09 24.16 28.75
CA LYS A 71 2.66 24.44 30.07
C LYS A 71 3.21 25.87 30.15
N GLU A 72 3.89 26.32 29.12
CA GLU A 72 4.41 27.72 29.06
C GLU A 72 3.26 28.72 29.12
N LEU A 73 2.17 28.46 28.39
CA LEU A 73 0.98 29.31 28.41
C LEU A 73 0.32 29.32 29.78
N THR A 74 0.24 28.17 30.43
CA THR A 74 -0.32 28.06 31.79
C THR A 74 0.51 28.86 32.80
N GLN A 75 1.83 28.82 32.69
CA GLN A 75 2.71 29.62 33.55
C GLN A 75 2.54 31.12 33.33
N LYS A 76 2.31 31.52 32.07
CA LYS A 76 2.19 32.94 31.69
C LYS A 76 0.81 33.51 31.99
N TYR A 77 -0.26 32.76 31.69
CA TYR A 77 -1.65 33.26 31.76
C TYR A 77 -2.48 32.62 32.84
N GLY A 78 -1.98 31.58 33.51
CA GLY A 78 -2.74 30.80 34.47
C GLY A 78 -3.58 29.68 33.83
N VAL A 79 -4.45 29.09 34.61
CA VAL A 79 -5.33 28.02 34.13
C VAL A 79 -6.57 28.65 33.47
N GLY A 80 -6.92 28.16 32.31
CA GLY A 80 -8.10 28.63 31.58
C GLY A 80 -8.20 28.01 30.21
N SER A 81 -8.98 28.61 29.35
CA SER A 81 -9.17 28.18 27.98
C SER A 81 -8.81 29.30 27.01
N TYR A 82 -8.41 28.93 25.81
CA TYR A 82 -8.06 29.89 24.77
C TYR A 82 -8.89 29.62 23.50
N ASP A 83 -9.10 30.70 22.75
CA ASP A 83 -9.74 30.65 21.46
C ASP A 83 -8.76 31.24 20.43
N ILE A 84 -8.30 30.39 19.53
CA ILE A 84 -7.33 30.78 18.50
C ILE A 84 -7.95 31.76 17.50
N ASP A 85 -9.21 31.55 17.17
CA ASP A 85 -9.90 32.37 16.15
C ASP A 85 -10.11 33.81 16.63
N THR A 86 -10.38 34.00 17.90
CA THR A 86 -10.55 35.33 18.48
C THR A 86 -9.29 35.86 19.13
N ASN A 87 -8.24 35.05 19.22
CA ASN A 87 -6.97 35.38 19.87
C ASN A 87 -7.16 35.85 21.32
N THR A 88 -8.01 35.13 22.06
CA THR A 88 -8.37 35.46 23.44
C THR A 88 -8.11 34.30 24.37
N PHE A 89 -7.80 34.63 25.61
CA PHE A 89 -7.65 33.69 26.71
C PHE A 89 -8.67 34.04 27.81
N THR A 90 -9.38 33.04 28.30
CA THR A 90 -10.35 33.19 29.36
C THR A 90 -9.89 32.41 30.59
N THR A 91 -9.68 33.09 31.71
CA THR A 91 -9.26 32.45 32.95
C THR A 91 -10.35 31.55 33.49
N ALA A 92 -9.95 30.40 34.03
CA ALA A 92 -10.84 29.51 34.76
C ALA A 92 -11.02 30.06 36.20
N GLU A 93 -12.25 30.26 36.58
CA GLU A 93 -12.59 30.63 37.95
C GLU A 93 -13.25 29.44 38.66
#